data_2db44032c56713d659e1c5200c794a51
#
_entry.id   2db44032c56713d659e1c5200c794a51
#
_cell.length_a   1.000
_cell.length_b   1.000
_cell.length_c   1.000
_cell.angle_alpha   90.00
_cell.angle_beta   90.00
_cell.angle_gamma   90.00
#
_symmetry.space_group_name_H-M   'P 1'
#
loop_
_entity.id
_entity.type
_entity.pdbx_description
1 polymer ?
#
loop_
_entity_poly.entity_id
_entity_poly.type
_entity_poly.pdbx_seq_one_letter_code
_entity_poly.pdbx_strand_id
1 'polypeptide(L)'
;LSVYKNKLVTRVKSLFIPYLCWCLLYFLLYILIGPDNIVLRDESKLFDNDFSWFSFVYEVFIKPIDGPLWFIRNLIVMVVSTPLFYYGIKRLKIFLPAILFCLNYYFQSPVIESLFWFNLGVYFAIERINFMQICKRILFISLLVCITSIICDHYCFQLLHIHLYKYLSIFKISSVIGISYYLACKYKGKLVPDLLSDSSFIIYAYHGLLTLLLPQLFINIFSSLLGCELLTYLLTITIIIIGGVFLSYVIHRNELLRSIFSGR
;
A
#
# COMPACT_ATOMS: atom_id res chain seq x y z
N LEU A 1 -22.74 -19.07 -3.95
CA LEU A 1 -22.95 -17.76 -4.60
C LEU A 1 -23.51 -16.72 -3.63
N SER A 2 -24.49 -17.05 -2.76
CA SER A 2 -25.08 -16.11 -1.79
C SER A 2 -24.02 -15.55 -0.80
N VAL A 3 -23.18 -16.39 -0.24
CA VAL A 3 -22.09 -15.97 0.67
C VAL A 3 -21.10 -15.03 -0.01
N TYR A 4 -20.76 -15.31 -1.27
CA TYR A 4 -19.87 -14.43 -2.03
C TYR A 4 -20.52 -13.07 -2.29
N LYS A 5 -21.79 -13.05 -2.70
CA LYS A 5 -22.56 -11.82 -2.95
C LYS A 5 -22.59 -10.93 -1.69
N ASN A 6 -22.89 -11.51 -0.53
CA ASN A 6 -22.91 -10.76 0.73
C ASN A 6 -21.53 -10.19 1.10
N LYS A 7 -20.47 -10.99 0.93
CA LYS A 7 -19.09 -10.52 1.13
C LYS A 7 -18.72 -9.41 0.16
N LEU A 8 -19.15 -9.50 -1.11
CA LEU A 8 -18.86 -8.46 -2.11
C LEU A 8 -19.54 -7.14 -1.74
N VAL A 9 -20.82 -7.15 -1.34
CA VAL A 9 -21.55 -5.96 -0.88
C VAL A 9 -20.84 -5.32 0.33
N THR A 10 -20.42 -6.14 1.30
CA THR A 10 -19.65 -5.64 2.46
C THR A 10 -18.33 -5.00 2.01
N ARG A 11 -17.62 -5.61 1.05
CA ARG A 11 -16.34 -5.06 0.53
C ARG A 11 -16.54 -3.79 -0.30
N VAL A 12 -17.63 -3.68 -1.05
CA VAL A 12 -17.98 -2.42 -1.74
C VAL A 12 -18.15 -1.30 -0.70
N LYS A 13 -18.88 -1.52 0.34
CA LYS A 13 -19.07 -0.51 1.40
C LYS A 13 -17.77 -0.16 2.12
N SER A 14 -16.94 -1.15 2.44
CA SER A 14 -15.74 -0.96 3.27
C SER A 14 -14.50 -0.54 2.49
N LEU A 15 -14.46 -0.68 1.17
CA LEU A 15 -13.30 -0.34 0.35
C LEU A 15 -13.62 0.67 -0.75
N PHE A 16 -14.69 0.43 -1.53
CA PHE A 16 -14.97 1.25 -2.71
C PHE A 16 -15.50 2.64 -2.35
N ILE A 17 -16.42 2.74 -1.38
CA ILE A 17 -16.92 4.05 -0.94
C ILE A 17 -15.80 4.90 -0.34
N PRO A 18 -15.02 4.42 0.64
CA PRO A 18 -13.89 5.19 1.14
C PRO A 18 -12.87 5.55 0.06
N TYR A 19 -12.58 4.63 -0.85
CA TYR A 19 -11.69 4.89 -1.98
C TYR A 19 -12.17 6.08 -2.83
N LEU A 20 -13.45 6.08 -3.23
CA LEU A 20 -14.02 7.19 -4.00
C LEU A 20 -13.97 8.52 -3.24
N CYS A 21 -14.28 8.49 -1.94
CA CYS A 21 -14.28 9.70 -1.13
C CYS A 21 -12.87 10.28 -0.97
N TRP A 22 -11.85 9.43 -0.79
CA TRP A 22 -10.46 9.87 -0.77
C TRP A 22 -10.02 10.40 -2.14
N CYS A 23 -10.36 9.74 -3.25
CA CYS A 23 -10.07 10.27 -4.59
C CYS A 23 -10.71 11.65 -4.83
N LEU A 24 -11.98 11.84 -4.43
CA LEU A 24 -12.66 13.11 -4.51
C LEU A 24 -11.99 14.19 -3.65
N LEU A 25 -11.60 13.84 -2.42
CA LEU A 25 -10.90 14.76 -1.53
C LEU A 25 -9.56 15.22 -2.13
N TYR A 26 -8.76 14.30 -2.64
CA TYR A 26 -7.50 14.64 -3.30
C TYR A 26 -7.71 15.48 -4.55
N PHE A 27 -8.71 15.18 -5.32
CA PHE A 27 -9.07 15.94 -6.50
C PHE A 27 -9.47 17.39 -6.14
N LEU A 28 -10.29 17.58 -5.11
CA LEU A 28 -10.67 18.91 -4.62
C LEU A 28 -9.46 19.66 -4.06
N LEU A 29 -8.59 19.01 -3.30
CA LEU A 29 -7.36 19.62 -2.81
C LEU A 29 -6.44 20.04 -3.96
N TYR A 30 -6.34 19.23 -5.01
CA TYR A 30 -5.56 19.57 -6.19
C TYR A 30 -6.10 20.85 -6.89
N ILE A 31 -7.41 20.96 -7.05
CA ILE A 31 -8.04 22.16 -7.63
C ILE A 31 -7.80 23.40 -6.75
N LEU A 32 -7.91 23.25 -5.42
CA LEU A 32 -7.78 24.37 -4.48
C LEU A 32 -6.34 24.90 -4.33
N ILE A 33 -5.36 23.99 -4.33
CA ILE A 33 -3.94 24.34 -4.11
C ILE A 33 -3.28 24.79 -5.42
N GLY A 34 -3.82 24.34 -6.55
CA GLY A 34 -3.28 24.58 -7.89
C GLY A 34 -2.18 23.58 -8.30
N PRO A 35 -2.05 23.33 -9.60
CA PRO A 35 -1.11 22.35 -10.13
C PRO A 35 0.37 22.73 -9.88
N ASP A 36 0.67 24.02 -9.83
CA ASP A 36 2.05 24.53 -9.69
C ASP A 36 2.60 24.37 -8.25
N ASN A 37 1.72 24.24 -7.27
CA ASN A 37 2.10 24.17 -5.86
C ASN A 37 2.18 22.75 -5.30
N ILE A 38 1.66 21.79 -6.03
CA ILE A 38 1.75 20.38 -5.68
C ILE A 38 2.61 19.71 -6.75
N VAL A 39 3.84 19.38 -6.42
CA VAL A 39 4.71 18.50 -7.24
C VAL A 39 4.14 17.08 -7.18
N LEU A 40 2.93 16.92 -7.69
CA LEU A 40 2.33 15.63 -7.94
C LEU A 40 2.93 15.13 -9.25
N ARG A 41 3.84 14.18 -9.12
CA ARG A 41 4.36 13.31 -10.18
C ARG A 41 4.32 13.92 -11.59
N ASP A 42 5.47 14.11 -12.17
CA ASP A 42 5.84 14.71 -13.48
C ASP A 42 5.02 14.25 -14.72
N GLU A 43 4.03 13.39 -14.54
CA GLU A 43 3.19 12.82 -15.57
C GLU A 43 1.72 13.26 -15.54
N SER A 44 1.35 14.17 -14.66
CA SER A 44 -0.02 14.72 -14.62
C SER A 44 -0.25 15.79 -15.70
N LYS A 45 0.12 15.47 -16.95
CA LYS A 45 -0.31 16.24 -18.15
C LYS A 45 -1.84 16.24 -18.37
N LEU A 46 -2.60 15.83 -17.37
CA LEU A 46 -4.05 15.69 -17.45
C LEU A 46 -4.80 17.01 -17.27
N PHE A 47 -4.11 18.05 -16.83
CA PHE A 47 -4.68 19.39 -16.67
C PHE A 47 -3.95 20.41 -17.53
N ASP A 48 -3.80 20.14 -18.84
CA ASP A 48 -3.67 21.22 -19.79
C ASP A 48 -5.02 22.00 -19.79
N ASN A 49 -5.11 22.95 -18.87
CA ASN A 49 -6.03 24.09 -18.79
C ASN A 49 -7.54 23.85 -18.70
N ASP A 50 -8.10 22.66 -18.93
CA ASP A 50 -9.55 22.45 -18.86
C ASP A 50 -9.94 21.23 -18.04
N PHE A 51 -10.73 21.48 -16.98
CA PHE A 51 -11.40 20.42 -16.23
C PHE A 51 -12.27 19.57 -17.18
N SER A 52 -11.95 18.29 -17.29
CA SER A 52 -12.75 17.33 -18.02
C SER A 52 -13.24 16.22 -17.08
N TRP A 53 -14.53 15.90 -17.15
CA TRP A 53 -15.10 14.73 -16.48
C TRP A 53 -14.39 13.42 -16.89
N PHE A 54 -13.87 13.36 -18.10
CA PHE A 54 -13.08 12.22 -18.56
C PHE A 54 -11.76 12.11 -17.79
N SER A 55 -11.07 13.22 -17.55
CA SER A 55 -9.84 13.26 -16.75
C SER A 55 -10.10 12.79 -15.32
N PHE A 56 -11.20 13.25 -14.71
CA PHE A 56 -11.58 12.78 -13.37
C PHE A 56 -11.83 11.26 -13.33
N VAL A 57 -12.61 10.71 -14.27
CA VAL A 57 -12.88 9.27 -14.36
C VAL A 57 -11.59 8.49 -14.58
N TYR A 58 -10.70 8.98 -15.43
CA TYR A 58 -9.40 8.36 -15.67
C TYR A 58 -8.54 8.32 -14.39
N GLU A 59 -8.46 9.44 -13.66
CA GLU A 59 -7.73 9.55 -12.39
C GLU A 59 -8.31 8.64 -11.31
N VAL A 60 -9.62 8.50 -11.24
CA VAL A 60 -10.26 7.61 -10.25
C VAL A 60 -10.03 6.12 -10.60
N PHE A 61 -10.19 5.72 -11.85
CA PHE A 61 -10.24 4.30 -12.19
C PHE A 61 -8.94 3.75 -12.77
N ILE A 62 -8.15 4.58 -13.46
CA ILE A 62 -6.94 4.13 -14.14
C ILE A 62 -5.66 4.55 -13.41
N LYS A 63 -5.55 5.83 -13.02
CA LYS A 63 -4.32 6.38 -12.42
C LYS A 63 -4.69 7.31 -11.27
N PRO A 64 -4.89 6.79 -10.04
CA PRO A 64 -5.26 7.63 -8.90
C PRO A 64 -4.26 8.76 -8.69
N ILE A 65 -4.79 9.97 -8.43
CA ILE A 65 -4.00 11.19 -8.16
C ILE A 65 -3.02 10.93 -7.01
N ASP A 66 -3.51 10.35 -5.93
CA ASP A 66 -2.67 9.94 -4.81
C ASP A 66 -2.05 8.57 -5.07
N GLY A 67 -0.70 8.56 -5.10
CA GLY A 67 0.08 7.36 -5.35
C GLY A 67 -0.36 6.12 -4.56
N PRO A 68 -0.50 6.16 -3.23
CA PRO A 68 -0.93 5.02 -2.42
C PRO A 68 -2.27 4.41 -2.78
N LEU A 69 -3.23 5.20 -3.26
CA LEU A 69 -4.59 4.70 -3.58
C LEU A 69 -4.63 3.68 -4.71
N TRP A 70 -3.58 3.59 -5.55
CA TRP A 70 -3.50 2.55 -6.57
C TRP A 70 -3.63 1.12 -6.01
N PHE A 71 -3.12 0.91 -4.80
CA PHE A 71 -3.21 -0.41 -4.16
C PHE A 71 -4.66 -0.77 -3.79
N ILE A 72 -5.44 0.19 -3.24
CA ILE A 72 -6.86 -0.06 -2.90
C ILE A 72 -7.65 -0.33 -4.18
N ARG A 73 -7.43 0.42 -5.25
CA ARG A 73 -8.04 0.18 -6.57
C ARG A 73 -7.76 -1.24 -7.05
N ASN A 74 -6.49 -1.64 -7.05
CA ASN A 74 -6.12 -2.99 -7.47
C ASN A 74 -6.77 -4.05 -6.57
N LEU A 75 -6.82 -3.83 -5.26
CA LEU A 75 -7.48 -4.72 -4.31
C LEU A 75 -8.98 -4.88 -4.61
N ILE A 76 -9.68 -3.79 -4.96
CA ILE A 76 -11.09 -3.84 -5.35
C ILE A 76 -11.28 -4.73 -6.58
N VAL A 77 -10.47 -4.52 -7.62
CA VAL A 77 -10.49 -5.35 -8.84
C VAL A 77 -10.26 -6.83 -8.52
N MET A 78 -9.31 -7.13 -7.65
CA MET A 78 -8.98 -8.51 -7.25
C MET A 78 -10.08 -9.15 -6.42
N VAL A 79 -10.71 -8.41 -5.52
CA VAL A 79 -11.85 -8.89 -4.74
C VAL A 79 -13.03 -9.25 -5.64
N VAL A 80 -13.32 -8.41 -6.66
CA VAL A 80 -14.35 -8.70 -7.66
C VAL A 80 -14.00 -9.93 -8.48
N SER A 81 -12.71 -10.07 -8.86
CA SER A 81 -12.20 -11.19 -9.66
C SER A 81 -11.90 -12.46 -8.86
N THR A 82 -12.16 -12.47 -7.55
CA THR A 82 -11.87 -13.63 -6.67
C THR A 82 -12.41 -14.97 -7.18
N PRO A 83 -13.64 -15.09 -7.76
CA PRO A 83 -14.12 -16.35 -8.27
C PRO A 83 -13.24 -16.89 -9.39
N LEU A 84 -12.76 -16.02 -10.29
CA LEU A 84 -11.86 -16.41 -11.37
C LEU A 84 -10.54 -16.97 -10.83
N PHE A 85 -9.94 -16.28 -9.85
CA PHE A 85 -8.70 -16.73 -9.22
C PHE A 85 -8.89 -18.02 -8.42
N TYR A 86 -10.01 -18.19 -7.74
CA TYR A 86 -10.33 -19.42 -7.03
C TYR A 86 -10.33 -20.63 -7.97
N TYR A 87 -11.02 -20.54 -9.12
CA TYR A 87 -11.04 -21.62 -10.11
C TYR A 87 -9.67 -21.83 -10.75
N GLY A 88 -8.96 -20.75 -11.06
CA GLY A 88 -7.60 -20.81 -11.59
C GLY A 88 -6.64 -21.54 -10.67
N ILE A 89 -6.63 -21.20 -9.39
CA ILE A 89 -5.75 -21.82 -8.39
C ILE A 89 -6.17 -23.27 -8.11
N LYS A 90 -7.47 -23.56 -8.07
CA LYS A 90 -7.95 -24.94 -7.90
C LYS A 90 -7.46 -25.87 -9.01
N ARG A 91 -7.28 -25.36 -10.24
CA ARG A 91 -6.75 -26.10 -11.39
C ARG A 91 -5.22 -26.13 -11.43
N LEU A 92 -4.61 -24.97 -11.32
CA LEU A 92 -3.17 -24.77 -11.56
C LEU A 92 -2.34 -24.80 -10.27
N LYS A 93 -2.98 -24.75 -9.09
CA LYS A 93 -2.31 -24.73 -7.78
C LYS A 93 -1.21 -23.67 -7.74
N ILE A 94 0.00 -24.06 -7.32
CA ILE A 94 1.16 -23.16 -7.22
C ILE A 94 1.64 -22.62 -8.59
N PHE A 95 1.31 -23.28 -9.68
CA PHE A 95 1.75 -22.84 -11.02
C PHE A 95 1.16 -21.49 -11.40
N LEU A 96 -0.07 -21.16 -10.98
CA LEU A 96 -0.65 -19.86 -11.29
C LEU A 96 0.12 -18.70 -10.65
N PRO A 97 0.38 -18.68 -9.32
CA PRO A 97 1.27 -17.68 -8.74
C PRO A 97 2.68 -17.69 -9.36
N ALA A 98 3.26 -18.86 -9.68
CA ALA A 98 4.55 -18.94 -10.32
C ALA A 98 4.59 -18.28 -11.71
N ILE A 99 3.57 -18.50 -12.53
CA ILE A 99 3.43 -17.85 -13.85
C ILE A 99 3.32 -16.33 -13.65
N LEU A 100 2.48 -15.86 -12.72
CA LEU A 100 2.33 -14.44 -12.45
C LEU A 100 3.65 -13.82 -11.94
N PHE A 101 4.43 -14.54 -11.18
CA PHE A 101 5.76 -14.11 -10.76
C PHE A 101 6.71 -13.92 -11.96
N CYS A 102 6.75 -14.89 -12.87
CA CYS A 102 7.54 -14.79 -14.10
C CYS A 102 7.07 -13.65 -15.00
N LEU A 103 5.74 -13.45 -15.14
CA LEU A 103 5.18 -12.33 -15.88
C LEU A 103 5.52 -10.98 -15.24
N ASN A 104 5.49 -10.89 -13.91
CA ASN A 104 5.90 -9.67 -13.20
C ASN A 104 7.37 -9.35 -13.41
N TYR A 105 8.21 -10.38 -13.50
CA TYR A 105 9.62 -10.20 -13.86
C TYR A 105 9.80 -9.57 -15.22
N TYR A 106 9.04 -10.04 -16.21
CA TYR A 106 9.18 -9.59 -17.60
C TYR A 106 8.55 -8.21 -17.82
N PHE A 107 7.30 -8.00 -17.39
CA PHE A 107 6.55 -6.77 -17.66
C PHE A 107 6.74 -5.66 -16.63
N GLN A 108 7.25 -5.97 -15.45
CA GLN A 108 7.50 -5.02 -14.35
C GLN A 108 6.30 -4.11 -14.03
N SER A 109 5.09 -4.64 -14.13
CA SER A 109 3.85 -3.90 -13.93
C SER A 109 3.35 -3.98 -12.49
N PRO A 110 3.00 -2.85 -11.84
CA PRO A 110 2.39 -2.85 -10.50
C PRO A 110 1.10 -3.68 -10.42
N VAL A 111 0.35 -3.75 -11.52
CA VAL A 111 -0.87 -4.56 -11.59
C VAL A 111 -0.54 -6.06 -11.53
N ILE A 112 0.45 -6.52 -12.30
CA ILE A 112 0.87 -7.93 -12.31
C ILE A 112 1.49 -8.30 -10.95
N GLU A 113 2.25 -7.41 -10.34
CA GLU A 113 2.78 -7.59 -8.99
C GLU A 113 1.66 -7.79 -7.97
N SER A 114 0.64 -6.94 -8.02
CA SER A 114 -0.53 -7.07 -7.15
C SER A 114 -1.28 -8.38 -7.40
N LEU A 115 -1.44 -8.78 -8.68
CA LEU A 115 -2.04 -10.07 -9.04
C LEU A 115 -1.24 -11.25 -8.48
N PHE A 116 0.07 -11.21 -8.55
CA PHE A 116 0.94 -12.23 -7.98
C PHE A 116 0.72 -12.36 -6.47
N TRP A 117 0.83 -11.27 -5.72
CA TRP A 117 0.69 -11.30 -4.26
C TRP A 117 -0.70 -11.74 -3.82
N PHE A 118 -1.74 -11.28 -4.49
CA PHE A 118 -3.12 -11.68 -4.21
C PHE A 118 -3.34 -13.18 -4.44
N ASN A 119 -2.90 -13.70 -5.62
CA ASN A 119 -3.06 -15.10 -5.95
C ASN A 119 -2.22 -16.02 -5.05
N LEU A 120 -1.04 -15.58 -4.62
CA LEU A 120 -0.23 -16.29 -3.63
C LEU A 120 -0.98 -16.40 -2.29
N GLY A 121 -1.63 -15.32 -1.85
CA GLY A 121 -2.48 -15.33 -0.66
C GLY A 121 -3.70 -16.26 -0.80
N VAL A 122 -4.36 -16.25 -1.96
CA VAL A 122 -5.49 -17.18 -2.26
C VAL A 122 -5.01 -18.63 -2.28
N TYR A 123 -3.85 -18.91 -2.84
CA TYR A 123 -3.24 -20.24 -2.84
C TYR A 123 -3.00 -20.73 -1.40
N PHE A 124 -2.36 -19.93 -0.55
CA PHE A 124 -2.14 -20.32 0.84
C PHE A 124 -3.45 -20.54 1.60
N ALA A 125 -4.47 -19.75 1.32
CA ALA A 125 -5.79 -19.90 1.95
C ALA A 125 -6.49 -21.20 1.52
N ILE A 126 -6.44 -21.57 0.23
CA ILE A 126 -7.04 -22.80 -0.30
C ILE A 126 -6.31 -24.03 0.22
N GLU A 127 -4.98 -24.02 0.20
CA GLU A 127 -4.14 -25.15 0.68
C GLU A 127 -4.01 -25.18 2.22
N ARG A 128 -4.66 -24.24 2.93
CA ARG A 128 -4.59 -24.10 4.40
C ARG A 128 -3.17 -23.95 4.94
N ILE A 129 -2.28 -23.34 4.17
CA ILE A 129 -0.89 -23.11 4.54
C ILE A 129 -0.82 -21.88 5.47
N ASN A 130 -0.23 -22.07 6.66
CA ASN A 130 -0.02 -20.93 7.57
C ASN A 130 1.23 -20.14 7.16
N PHE A 131 1.02 -19.14 6.32
CA PHE A 131 2.08 -18.27 5.81
C PHE A 131 2.86 -17.55 6.91
N MET A 132 2.19 -17.12 7.98
CA MET A 132 2.83 -16.43 9.09
C MET A 132 3.84 -17.33 9.82
N GLN A 133 3.53 -18.62 9.97
CA GLN A 133 4.47 -19.59 10.55
C GLN A 133 5.67 -19.84 9.64
N ILE A 134 5.46 -19.85 8.31
CA ILE A 134 6.56 -19.98 7.35
C ILE A 134 7.48 -18.75 7.49
N CYS A 135 6.93 -17.53 7.45
CA CYS A 135 7.72 -16.30 7.62
C CYS A 135 8.52 -16.30 8.94
N LYS A 136 7.92 -16.77 10.03
CA LYS A 136 8.63 -16.92 11.31
C LYS A 136 9.79 -17.92 11.23
N ARG A 137 9.61 -19.06 10.54
CA ARG A 137 10.66 -20.09 10.40
C ARG A 137 11.84 -19.59 9.57
N ILE A 138 11.57 -18.84 8.50
CA ILE A 138 12.62 -18.31 7.62
C ILE A 138 13.10 -16.91 8.02
N LEU A 139 12.66 -16.38 9.19
CA LEU A 139 12.93 -15.01 9.62
C LEU A 139 14.43 -14.68 9.61
N PHE A 140 15.26 -15.53 10.16
CA PHE A 140 16.70 -15.30 10.19
C PHE A 140 17.31 -15.19 8.79
N ILE A 141 16.95 -16.12 7.90
CA ILE A 141 17.42 -16.10 6.50
C ILE A 141 16.90 -14.84 5.79
N SER A 142 15.63 -14.49 6.00
CA SER A 142 15.02 -13.29 5.39
C SER A 142 15.70 -12.02 5.85
N LEU A 143 16.04 -11.89 7.14
CA LEU A 143 16.78 -10.75 7.67
C LEU A 143 18.19 -10.66 7.10
N LEU A 144 18.88 -11.80 7.03
CA LEU A 144 20.23 -11.86 6.46
C LEU A 144 20.22 -11.41 4.99
N VAL A 145 19.27 -11.89 4.19
CA VAL A 145 19.10 -11.48 2.80
C VAL A 145 18.74 -9.97 2.70
N CYS A 146 17.92 -9.44 3.60
CA CYS A 146 17.60 -8.01 3.62
C CYS A 146 18.83 -7.16 3.92
N ILE A 147 19.61 -7.53 4.94
CA ILE A 147 20.82 -6.81 5.33
C ILE A 147 21.85 -6.84 4.19
N THR A 148 22.09 -8.02 3.61
CA THR A 148 23.01 -8.15 2.47
C THR A 148 22.54 -7.36 1.26
N SER A 149 21.22 -7.31 0.98
CA SER A 149 20.70 -6.49 -0.12
C SER A 149 20.94 -5.00 0.11
N ILE A 150 20.74 -4.49 1.32
CA ILE A 150 21.01 -3.08 1.65
C ILE A 150 22.48 -2.75 1.50
N ILE A 151 23.36 -3.64 1.96
CA ILE A 151 24.82 -3.47 1.82
C ILE A 151 25.21 -3.49 0.34
N CYS A 152 24.69 -4.44 -0.45
CA CYS A 152 24.97 -4.51 -1.88
C CYS A 152 24.43 -3.28 -2.62
N ASP A 153 23.23 -2.80 -2.29
CA ASP A 153 22.67 -1.59 -2.88
C ASP A 153 23.57 -0.37 -2.60
N HIS A 154 24.15 -0.28 -1.41
CA HIS A 154 25.01 0.84 -1.03
C HIS A 154 26.39 0.80 -1.72
N TYR A 155 27.00 -0.38 -1.84
CA TYR A 155 28.38 -0.51 -2.36
C TYR A 155 28.48 -0.93 -3.82
N CYS A 156 27.47 -1.61 -4.39
CA CYS A 156 27.48 -2.18 -5.74
C CYS A 156 26.48 -1.54 -6.68
N PHE A 157 26.17 -0.28 -6.48
CA PHE A 157 25.07 0.50 -7.06
C PHE A 157 24.86 0.38 -8.59
N GLN A 158 25.85 -0.05 -9.38
CA GLN A 158 25.76 -0.01 -10.84
C GLN A 158 25.54 -1.36 -11.55
N LEU A 159 25.81 -2.49 -10.95
CA LEU A 159 25.84 -3.79 -11.67
C LEU A 159 24.63 -4.72 -11.43
N LEU A 160 23.95 -4.61 -10.30
CA LEU A 160 22.85 -5.52 -9.92
C LEU A 160 21.46 -4.87 -9.89
N HIS A 161 21.33 -3.65 -10.33
CA HIS A 161 20.36 -2.66 -9.86
C HIS A 161 18.88 -2.89 -10.15
N ILE A 162 18.43 -3.62 -11.12
CA ILE A 162 17.00 -3.54 -11.48
C ILE A 162 16.25 -4.86 -11.24
N HIS A 163 16.86 -5.99 -11.48
CA HIS A 163 16.15 -7.26 -11.48
C HIS A 163 16.17 -7.96 -10.12
N LEU A 164 17.30 -7.95 -9.41
CA LEU A 164 17.46 -8.67 -8.15
C LEU A 164 16.61 -8.06 -7.02
N TYR A 165 16.45 -6.74 -7.00
CA TYR A 165 15.69 -6.01 -5.97
C TYR A 165 14.24 -6.50 -5.85
N LYS A 166 13.57 -6.81 -6.96
CA LYS A 166 12.19 -7.32 -6.95
C LYS A 166 12.07 -8.72 -6.38
N TYR A 167 13.03 -9.61 -6.64
CA TYR A 167 13.04 -10.94 -6.04
C TYR A 167 13.28 -10.87 -4.54
N LEU A 168 14.13 -9.95 -4.11
CA LEU A 168 14.40 -9.72 -2.70
C LEU A 168 13.21 -9.14 -1.95
N SER A 169 12.19 -8.57 -2.64
CA SER A 169 10.95 -8.09 -2.02
C SER A 169 10.21 -9.19 -1.25
N ILE A 170 10.27 -10.44 -1.72
CA ILE A 170 9.68 -11.60 -1.01
C ILE A 170 10.32 -11.74 0.38
N PHE A 171 11.64 -11.64 0.47
CA PHE A 171 12.34 -11.73 1.76
C PHE A 171 12.10 -10.52 2.65
N LYS A 172 12.00 -9.30 2.08
CA LYS A 172 11.65 -8.08 2.81
C LYS A 172 10.26 -8.20 3.45
N ILE A 173 9.26 -8.61 2.68
CA ILE A 173 7.90 -8.84 3.17
C ILE A 173 7.87 -9.97 4.21
N SER A 174 8.57 -11.08 3.95
CA SER A 174 8.65 -12.21 4.90
C SER A 174 9.31 -11.81 6.21
N SER A 175 10.31 -10.92 6.18
CA SER A 175 10.97 -10.39 7.39
C SER A 175 9.99 -9.57 8.23
N VAL A 176 9.27 -8.62 7.60
CA VAL A 176 8.31 -7.78 8.30
C VAL A 176 7.19 -8.61 8.92
N ILE A 177 6.62 -9.54 8.16
CA ILE A 177 5.55 -10.44 8.65
C ILE A 177 6.10 -11.36 9.75
N GLY A 178 7.30 -11.92 9.56
CA GLY A 178 7.93 -12.80 10.54
C GLY A 178 8.21 -12.12 11.87
N ILE A 179 8.76 -10.87 11.85
CA ILE A 179 8.97 -10.05 13.04
C ILE A 179 7.62 -9.74 13.70
N SER A 180 6.65 -9.25 12.92
CA SER A 180 5.32 -8.89 13.44
C SER A 180 4.64 -10.09 14.12
N TYR A 181 4.69 -11.25 13.47
CA TYR A 181 4.13 -12.48 14.04
C TYR A 181 4.89 -12.94 15.29
N TYR A 182 6.23 -12.87 15.29
CA TYR A 182 7.04 -13.20 16.47
C TYR A 182 6.67 -12.30 17.66
N LEU A 183 6.59 -10.99 17.44
CA LEU A 183 6.22 -10.02 18.46
C LEU A 183 4.80 -10.24 18.95
N ALA A 184 3.84 -10.47 18.05
CA ALA A 184 2.45 -10.77 18.41
C ALA A 184 2.33 -12.02 19.29
N CYS A 185 3.09 -13.07 18.98
CA CYS A 185 3.13 -14.28 19.82
C CYS A 185 3.76 -13.99 21.19
N LYS A 186 4.88 -13.25 21.23
CA LYS A 186 5.60 -12.93 22.47
C LYS A 186 4.78 -12.07 23.42
N TYR A 187 4.08 -11.06 22.89
CA TYR A 187 3.32 -10.09 23.68
C TYR A 187 1.80 -10.35 23.69
N LYS A 188 1.38 -11.53 23.23
CA LYS A 188 -0.04 -11.97 23.20
C LYS A 188 -0.97 -10.97 22.52
N GLY A 189 -0.49 -10.33 21.45
CA GLY A 189 -1.26 -9.36 20.66
C GLY A 189 -1.44 -7.97 21.31
N LYS A 190 -0.89 -7.71 22.49
CA LYS A 190 -1.05 -6.43 23.21
C LYS A 190 -0.04 -5.34 22.80
N LEU A 191 0.78 -5.58 21.79
CA LEU A 191 1.88 -4.66 21.44
C LEU A 191 1.38 -3.40 20.73
N VAL A 192 0.32 -3.51 19.95
CA VAL A 192 -0.23 -2.39 19.18
C VAL A 192 -1.51 -1.92 19.85
N PRO A 193 -1.60 -0.65 20.24
CA PRO A 193 -2.86 -0.08 20.73
C PRO A 193 -3.97 -0.23 19.69
N ASP A 194 -5.17 -0.56 20.13
CA ASP A 194 -6.36 -0.68 19.27
C ASP A 194 -6.57 0.61 18.45
N LEU A 195 -6.30 1.76 19.07
CA LEU A 195 -6.34 3.07 18.43
C LEU A 195 -5.47 3.15 17.15
N LEU A 196 -4.25 2.62 17.18
CA LEU A 196 -3.35 2.63 16.03
C LEU A 196 -3.81 1.65 14.94
N SER A 197 -4.29 0.47 15.35
CA SER A 197 -4.88 -0.51 14.44
C SER A 197 -6.10 0.05 13.73
N ASP A 198 -6.97 0.74 14.45
CA ASP A 198 -8.19 1.35 13.89
C ASP A 198 -7.90 2.53 12.96
N SER A 199 -6.80 3.23 13.22
CA SER A 199 -6.35 4.37 12.41
C SER A 199 -5.59 3.96 11.14
N SER A 200 -5.18 2.70 11.02
CA SER A 200 -4.26 2.25 9.96
C SER A 200 -4.75 2.54 8.53
N PHE A 201 -6.05 2.39 8.26
CA PHE A 201 -6.62 2.68 6.95
C PHE A 201 -6.57 4.18 6.64
N ILE A 202 -6.89 5.03 7.61
CA ILE A 202 -6.89 6.48 7.45
C ILE A 202 -5.45 6.98 7.28
N ILE A 203 -4.51 6.47 8.09
CA ILE A 203 -3.08 6.76 7.93
C ILE A 203 -2.63 6.39 6.52
N TYR A 204 -3.00 5.19 6.05
CA TYR A 204 -2.68 4.73 4.71
C TYR A 204 -3.28 5.64 3.62
N ALA A 205 -4.53 6.07 3.77
CA ALA A 205 -5.19 6.84 2.73
C ALA A 205 -4.65 8.29 2.64
N TYR A 206 -4.22 8.89 3.74
CA TYR A 206 -3.83 10.31 3.74
C TYR A 206 -2.31 10.57 3.67
N HIS A 207 -1.46 9.54 3.89
CA HIS A 207 -0.01 9.76 3.97
C HIS A 207 0.61 10.21 2.64
N GLY A 208 0.01 9.87 1.50
CA GLY A 208 0.58 10.15 0.18
C GLY A 208 0.87 11.64 -0.03
N LEU A 209 -0.08 12.51 0.28
CA LEU A 209 0.11 13.95 0.19
C LEU A 209 1.22 14.45 1.13
N LEU A 210 1.23 13.98 2.37
CA LEU A 210 2.21 14.43 3.36
C LEU A 210 3.62 13.94 3.09
N THR A 211 3.78 12.75 2.49
CA THR A 211 5.10 12.25 2.08
C THR A 211 5.72 13.06 0.94
N LEU A 212 4.92 13.80 0.19
CA LEU A 212 5.40 14.72 -0.84
C LEU A 212 5.73 16.11 -0.27
N LEU A 213 4.87 16.65 0.58
CA LEU A 213 4.99 18.03 1.07
C LEU A 213 5.99 18.19 2.23
N LEU A 214 5.91 17.32 3.25
CA LEU A 214 6.68 17.47 4.47
C LEU A 214 8.20 17.34 4.26
N PRO A 215 8.72 16.38 3.48
CA PRO A 215 10.17 16.28 3.27
C PRO A 215 10.76 17.52 2.62
N GLN A 216 10.09 18.11 1.63
CA GLN A 216 10.56 19.35 0.98
C GLN A 216 10.61 20.51 1.97
N LEU A 217 9.58 20.65 2.79
CA LEU A 217 9.51 21.68 3.82
C LEU A 217 10.62 21.51 4.86
N PHE A 218 10.85 20.29 5.34
CA PHE A 218 11.87 20.01 6.36
C PHE A 218 13.29 20.11 5.82
N ILE A 219 13.55 19.67 4.59
CA ILE A 219 14.85 19.84 3.95
C ILE A 219 15.18 21.33 3.84
N ASN A 220 14.23 22.16 3.46
CA ASN A 220 14.44 23.61 3.38
C ASN A 220 14.72 24.24 4.76
N ILE A 221 14.08 23.76 5.82
CA ILE A 221 14.28 24.27 7.18
C ILE A 221 15.62 23.78 7.76
N PHE A 222 15.99 22.52 7.53
CA PHE A 222 17.13 21.87 8.18
C PHE A 222 18.34 21.67 7.24
N SER A 223 18.37 22.35 6.10
CA SER A 223 19.43 22.19 5.07
C SER A 223 20.85 22.37 5.59
N SER A 224 21.04 23.12 6.66
CA SER A 224 22.36 23.37 7.28
C SER A 224 22.80 22.32 8.31
N LEU A 225 21.94 21.37 8.68
CA LEU A 225 22.22 20.36 9.70
C LEU A 225 22.77 19.07 9.09
N LEU A 226 23.86 18.56 9.66
CA LEU A 226 24.41 17.26 9.31
C LEU A 226 23.36 16.17 9.68
N GLY A 227 23.00 15.30 8.70
CA GLY A 227 21.98 14.28 8.93
C GLY A 227 20.54 14.79 8.78
N CYS A 228 20.31 15.93 8.14
CA CYS A 228 18.98 16.50 7.89
C CYS A 228 18.02 15.50 7.20
N GLU A 229 18.53 14.62 6.34
CA GLU A 229 17.72 13.60 5.66
C GLU A 229 17.07 12.61 6.63
N LEU A 230 17.84 12.06 7.58
CA LEU A 230 17.32 11.14 8.59
C LEU A 230 16.32 11.84 9.51
N LEU A 231 16.64 13.05 9.95
CA LEU A 231 15.74 13.86 10.78
C LEU A 231 14.44 14.16 10.06
N THR A 232 14.53 14.59 8.81
CA THR A 232 13.37 14.85 7.93
C THR A 232 12.49 13.61 7.78
N TYR A 233 13.09 12.44 7.54
CA TYR A 233 12.38 11.18 7.42
C TYR A 233 11.64 10.81 8.73
N LEU A 234 12.31 10.88 9.87
CA LEU A 234 11.72 10.56 11.17
C LEU A 234 10.59 11.53 11.54
N LEU A 235 10.78 12.83 11.32
CA LEU A 235 9.74 13.84 11.56
C LEU A 235 8.53 13.62 10.66
N THR A 236 8.74 13.37 9.38
CA THR A 236 7.67 13.09 8.42
C THR A 236 6.83 11.90 8.86
N ILE A 237 7.46 10.76 9.19
CA ILE A 237 6.74 9.57 9.66
C ILE A 237 5.98 9.87 10.95
N THR A 238 6.60 10.57 11.91
CA THR A 238 5.99 10.88 13.19
C THR A 238 4.75 11.74 13.01
N ILE A 239 4.81 12.78 12.17
CA ILE A 239 3.67 13.65 11.88
C ILE A 239 2.57 12.88 11.15
N ILE A 240 2.92 12.01 10.20
CA ILE A 240 1.95 11.17 9.50
C ILE A 240 1.20 10.27 10.50
N ILE A 241 1.91 9.60 11.41
CA ILE A 241 1.26 8.71 12.38
C ILE A 241 0.38 9.51 13.34
N ILE A 242 0.89 10.57 13.97
CA ILE A 242 0.14 11.38 14.93
C ILE A 242 -1.07 12.04 14.27
N GLY A 243 -0.87 12.65 13.11
CA GLY A 243 -1.94 13.29 12.35
C GLY A 243 -3.01 12.30 11.90
N GLY A 244 -2.62 11.09 11.47
CA GLY A 244 -3.56 10.05 11.07
C GLY A 244 -4.36 9.47 12.23
N VAL A 245 -3.75 9.33 13.40
CA VAL A 245 -4.46 8.94 14.63
C VAL A 245 -5.45 10.03 15.04
N PHE A 246 -5.03 11.28 15.00
CA PHE A 246 -5.91 12.42 15.30
C PHE A 246 -7.08 12.51 14.30
N LEU A 247 -6.80 12.43 13.02
CA LEU A 247 -7.82 12.42 11.96
C LEU A 247 -8.80 11.25 12.12
N SER A 248 -8.27 10.07 12.43
CA SER A 248 -9.08 8.89 12.75
C SER A 248 -10.01 9.15 13.93
N TYR A 249 -9.51 9.73 15.00
CA TYR A 249 -10.30 10.08 16.17
C TYR A 249 -11.46 11.04 15.82
N VAL A 250 -11.20 12.06 15.01
CA VAL A 250 -12.22 13.01 14.54
C VAL A 250 -13.27 12.32 13.68
N ILE A 251 -12.84 11.50 12.71
CA ILE A 251 -13.72 10.76 11.81
C ILE A 251 -14.61 9.79 12.59
N HIS A 252 -14.07 9.10 13.60
CA HIS A 252 -14.83 8.12 14.38
C HIS A 252 -15.87 8.72 15.32
N ARG A 253 -15.80 10.03 15.60
CA ARG A 253 -16.82 10.74 16.37
C ARG A 253 -18.15 10.91 15.63
N ASN A 254 -18.12 10.85 14.30
CA ASN A 254 -19.29 11.01 13.47
C ASN A 254 -19.54 9.72 12.67
N GLU A 255 -20.68 9.06 12.86
CA GLU A 255 -21.01 7.80 12.20
C GLU A 255 -21.00 7.92 10.67
N LEU A 256 -21.45 9.05 10.14
CA LEU A 256 -21.47 9.31 8.70
C LEU A 256 -20.04 9.42 8.16
N LEU A 257 -19.17 10.22 8.78
CA LEU A 257 -17.76 10.33 8.38
C LEU A 257 -17.03 9.00 8.50
N ARG A 258 -17.32 8.24 9.57
CA ARG A 258 -16.75 6.91 9.77
C ARG A 258 -17.12 5.96 8.64
N SER A 259 -18.38 5.89 8.25
CA SER A 259 -18.82 5.02 7.15
C SER A 259 -18.23 5.43 5.80
N ILE A 260 -18.08 6.73 5.56
CA ILE A 260 -17.58 7.31 4.30
C ILE A 260 -16.06 7.13 4.18
N PHE A 261 -15.28 7.47 5.21
CA PHE A 261 -13.82 7.54 5.12
C PHE A 261 -13.08 6.32 5.66
N SER A 262 -13.68 5.51 6.53
CA SER A 262 -13.04 4.31 7.07
C SER A 262 -13.72 2.99 6.65
N GLY A 263 -14.91 3.06 6.07
CA GLY A 263 -15.65 1.88 5.61
C GLY A 263 -16.11 0.95 6.74
N ARG A 264 -16.25 1.46 7.96
CA ARG A 264 -16.63 0.73 9.17
C ARG A 264 -17.97 1.20 9.72
#